data_5a46dea35cf3d72ea1e9ce25caec28f2
#
_entry.id   5a46dea35cf3d72ea1e9ce25caec28f2
#
_cell.length_a   1.000
_cell.length_b   1.000
_cell.length_c   1.000
_cell.angle_alpha   90.00
_cell.angle_beta   90.00
_cell.angle_gamma   90.00
#
_symmetry.space_group_name_H-M   'P 1'
#
loop_
_entity.id
_entity.type
_entity.pdbx_description
1 polymer ?
#
loop_
_entity_poly.entity_id
_entity_poly.type
_entity_poly.pdbx_seq_one_letter_code
_entity_poly.pdbx_strand_id
1 'polypeptide(L)'
;MLGMIFMVPWNWAPYNYQLCQGQTVTLQQYEALYSLMGTVFGGNGSTNFNLPNLAGRAPIGTGAMPPYSYTLGANGGSVATTLSGQNLPAHNHGATFIPTMGQQVVSIPATTGNLGVGVTINATGNAGTKATPQTGFNQLGQVSTGTGAPSPSALLYAAPAGTQVPLAGVSASLTGTAGSGAATVTINAVTGGTVVTGPAGSGTAFSNMQPYLALSFVIAMNGLYPDRP
;
A
#
# COMPACT_ATOMS: atom_id res chain seq x y z
N MET A 1 -6.08 3.36 53.12
CA MET A 1 -5.91 1.91 53.02
C MET A 1 -4.59 1.66 52.30
N LEU A 2 -3.78 0.71 52.78
CA LEU A 2 -2.49 0.35 52.19
C LEU A 2 -2.64 -0.10 50.74
N GLY A 3 -1.75 0.31 49.85
CA GLY A 3 -1.73 -0.08 48.45
C GLY A 3 -2.76 0.64 47.55
N MET A 4 -3.59 1.52 48.05
CA MET A 4 -4.51 2.31 47.25
C MET A 4 -3.74 3.29 46.35
N ILE A 5 -4.16 3.39 45.07
CA ILE A 5 -3.60 4.31 44.09
C ILE A 5 -4.57 5.47 43.89
N PHE A 6 -4.04 6.69 43.91
CA PHE A 6 -4.81 7.91 43.70
C PHE A 6 -4.21 8.73 42.58
N MET A 7 -5.06 9.42 41.80
CA MET A 7 -4.64 10.50 40.91
C MET A 7 -4.56 11.82 41.65
N VAL A 8 -3.47 12.55 41.42
CA VAL A 8 -3.22 13.84 42.09
C VAL A 8 -2.74 14.88 41.04
N PRO A 9 -3.12 16.16 41.19
CA PRO A 9 -2.76 17.19 40.20
C PRO A 9 -1.38 17.86 40.49
N TRP A 10 -0.54 17.24 41.32
CA TRP A 10 0.82 17.69 41.62
C TRP A 10 1.85 16.61 41.35
N ASN A 11 3.12 16.96 41.32
CA ASN A 11 4.22 16.09 40.84
C ASN A 11 5.12 15.53 41.98
N TRP A 12 4.67 15.56 43.22
CA TRP A 12 5.39 15.03 44.36
C TRP A 12 4.54 14.06 45.17
N ALA A 13 5.19 13.15 45.89
CA ALA A 13 4.50 12.19 46.74
C ALA A 13 4.32 12.76 48.17
N PRO A 14 3.08 12.82 48.72
CA PRO A 14 2.85 13.16 50.09
C PRO A 14 3.50 12.17 51.07
N TYR A 15 3.60 12.54 52.33
CA TYR A 15 4.08 11.64 53.36
C TYR A 15 3.30 10.32 53.38
N ASN A 16 4.00 9.18 53.50
CA ASN A 16 3.46 7.82 53.37
C ASN A 16 2.95 7.42 51.98
N TYR A 17 3.22 8.19 50.95
CA TYR A 17 2.95 7.85 49.57
C TYR A 17 4.22 7.84 48.74
N GLN A 18 4.18 7.16 47.62
CA GLN A 18 5.20 7.19 46.57
C GLN A 18 4.54 7.40 45.19
N LEU A 19 5.26 8.02 44.26
CA LEU A 19 4.79 8.13 42.88
C LEU A 19 4.79 6.74 42.22
N CYS A 20 3.82 6.44 41.35
CA CYS A 20 3.75 5.21 40.59
C CYS A 20 4.59 5.30 39.31
N GLN A 21 5.91 5.24 39.45
CA GLN A 21 6.89 5.38 38.38
C GLN A 21 7.76 4.12 38.19
N GLY A 22 7.36 2.99 38.79
CA GLY A 22 8.06 1.72 38.66
C GLY A 22 9.34 1.60 39.47
N GLN A 23 9.54 2.49 40.43
CA GLN A 23 10.74 2.47 41.28
C GLN A 23 10.80 1.23 42.16
N THR A 24 12.01 0.76 42.42
CA THR A 24 12.29 -0.37 43.29
C THR A 24 12.30 0.08 44.74
N VAL A 25 11.62 -0.66 45.61
CA VAL A 25 11.58 -0.44 47.04
C VAL A 25 12.05 -1.67 47.79
N THR A 26 12.58 -1.47 49.01
CA THR A 26 13.08 -2.58 49.82
C THR A 26 11.93 -3.34 50.46
N LEU A 27 11.99 -4.66 50.40
CA LEU A 27 10.97 -5.53 50.97
C LEU A 27 10.89 -5.34 52.51
N GLN A 28 12.06 -5.28 53.16
CA GLN A 28 12.13 -5.13 54.63
C GLN A 28 11.43 -3.88 55.17
N GLN A 29 11.43 -2.80 54.40
CA GLN A 29 10.78 -1.54 54.79
C GLN A 29 9.27 -1.56 54.56
N TYR A 30 8.79 -2.35 53.56
CA TYR A 30 7.40 -2.34 53.12
C TYR A 30 6.81 -3.74 53.00
N GLU A 31 7.07 -4.59 54.02
CA GLU A 31 6.61 -6.00 54.06
C GLU A 31 5.10 -6.13 53.88
N ALA A 32 4.32 -5.27 54.55
CA ALA A 32 2.87 -5.29 54.45
C ALA A 32 2.38 -4.96 53.01
N LEU A 33 3.04 -4.02 52.34
CA LEU A 33 2.70 -3.69 50.94
C LEU A 33 3.12 -4.84 50.01
N TYR A 34 4.28 -5.45 50.27
CA TYR A 34 4.74 -6.61 49.50
C TYR A 34 3.77 -7.80 49.62
N SER A 35 3.21 -8.07 50.79
CA SER A 35 2.23 -9.14 50.98
C SER A 35 0.95 -8.95 50.15
N LEU A 36 0.63 -7.71 49.74
CA LEU A 36 -0.51 -7.39 48.86
C LEU A 36 -0.16 -7.49 47.38
N MET A 37 1.02 -7.02 47.00
CA MET A 37 1.39 -6.84 45.60
C MET A 37 2.33 -7.93 45.07
N GLY A 38 3.15 -8.51 45.96
CA GLY A 38 4.18 -9.45 45.54
C GLY A 38 5.15 -8.83 44.53
N THR A 39 5.54 -9.59 43.55
CA THR A 39 6.41 -9.22 42.41
C THR A 39 5.65 -8.94 41.12
N VAL A 40 4.36 -8.68 41.21
CA VAL A 40 3.48 -8.46 40.01
C VAL A 40 4.00 -7.33 39.13
N PHE A 41 4.60 -6.30 39.70
CA PHE A 41 5.17 -5.16 38.98
C PHE A 41 6.69 -5.25 38.84
N GLY A 42 7.30 -6.39 39.21
CA GLY A 42 8.73 -6.66 39.11
C GLY A 42 9.45 -6.69 40.49
N GLY A 43 10.78 -6.75 40.43
CA GLY A 43 11.64 -6.95 41.58
C GLY A 43 12.08 -8.40 41.75
N ASN A 44 12.96 -8.68 42.76
CA ASN A 44 13.48 -10.03 42.94
C ASN A 44 12.70 -10.85 43.98
N GLY A 45 11.75 -10.23 44.70
CA GLY A 45 10.91 -10.90 45.70
C GLY A 45 11.61 -11.39 46.96
N SER A 46 12.92 -11.15 47.08
CA SER A 46 13.72 -11.54 48.24
C SER A 46 14.17 -10.33 49.07
N THR A 47 14.65 -9.29 48.42
CA THR A 47 15.14 -8.07 49.04
C THR A 47 14.39 -6.83 48.59
N ASN A 48 13.76 -6.90 47.43
CA ASN A 48 13.07 -5.77 46.81
C ASN A 48 11.87 -6.21 45.95
N PHE A 49 11.00 -5.23 45.67
CA PHE A 49 9.92 -5.32 44.72
C PHE A 49 9.70 -3.97 44.06
N ASN A 50 8.99 -3.93 42.95
CA ASN A 50 8.75 -2.69 42.22
C ASN A 50 7.33 -2.19 42.44
N LEU A 51 7.19 -0.87 42.48
CA LEU A 51 5.89 -0.21 42.43
C LEU A 51 5.33 -0.19 41.00
N PRO A 52 4.01 -0.02 40.85
CA PRO A 52 3.41 0.14 39.55
C PRO A 52 4.03 1.30 38.78
N ASN A 53 4.18 1.14 37.45
CA ASN A 53 4.61 2.21 36.56
C ASN A 53 3.43 2.71 35.72
N LEU A 54 2.86 3.85 36.14
CA LEU A 54 1.77 4.52 35.43
C LEU A 54 2.24 5.78 34.67
N ALA A 55 3.55 6.03 34.62
CA ALA A 55 4.09 7.15 33.85
C ALA A 55 3.80 6.97 32.35
N GLY A 56 3.00 7.88 31.78
CA GLY A 56 2.58 7.81 30.39
C GLY A 56 1.63 6.65 30.05
N ARG A 57 0.96 6.05 31.03
CA ARG A 57 0.06 4.91 30.87
C ARG A 57 -1.32 5.19 31.44
N ALA A 58 -2.35 4.74 30.73
CA ALA A 58 -3.71 4.73 31.23
C ALA A 58 -3.95 3.41 32.00
N PRO A 59 -4.46 3.43 33.24
CA PRO A 59 -4.88 2.22 33.93
C PRO A 59 -6.12 1.64 33.24
N ILE A 60 -6.16 0.32 33.10
CA ILE A 60 -7.30 -0.43 32.59
C ILE A 60 -7.70 -1.50 33.57
N GLY A 61 -8.95 -1.96 33.53
CA GLY A 61 -9.45 -3.05 34.35
C GLY A 61 -8.80 -4.38 33.97
N THR A 62 -8.49 -5.20 34.97
CA THR A 62 -8.09 -6.60 34.74
C THR A 62 -9.28 -7.44 34.33
N GLY A 63 -9.05 -8.47 33.50
CA GLY A 63 -10.09 -9.40 33.06
C GLY A 63 -9.84 -9.92 31.66
N ALA A 64 -10.74 -10.78 31.19
CA ALA A 64 -10.73 -11.31 29.84
C ALA A 64 -11.78 -10.61 28.99
N MET A 65 -11.39 -10.08 27.85
CA MET A 65 -12.25 -9.56 26.79
C MET A 65 -11.77 -10.19 25.48
N PRO A 66 -12.31 -11.33 25.09
CA PRO A 66 -11.81 -12.06 23.93
C PRO A 66 -11.72 -11.18 22.68
N PRO A 67 -10.63 -11.29 21.89
CA PRO A 67 -9.51 -12.22 22.02
C PRO A 67 -8.43 -11.80 23.04
N TYR A 68 -8.63 -10.72 23.79
CA TYR A 68 -7.63 -10.15 24.71
C TYR A 68 -7.85 -10.61 26.16
N SER A 69 -6.75 -10.72 26.89
CA SER A 69 -6.75 -10.97 28.33
C SER A 69 -5.80 -10.00 29.03
N TYR A 70 -6.31 -9.34 30.06
CA TYR A 70 -5.58 -8.31 30.82
C TYR A 70 -5.33 -8.83 32.25
N THR A 71 -4.15 -9.35 32.47
CA THR A 71 -3.73 -9.81 33.80
C THR A 71 -3.18 -8.66 34.62
N LEU A 72 -3.28 -8.76 35.94
CA LEU A 72 -2.70 -7.77 36.83
C LEU A 72 -1.19 -7.59 36.57
N GLY A 73 -0.73 -6.35 36.46
CA GLY A 73 0.67 -6.02 36.14
C GLY A 73 1.03 -6.07 34.66
N ALA A 74 0.16 -6.60 33.79
CA ALA A 74 0.41 -6.58 32.36
C ALA A 74 0.47 -5.13 31.81
N ASN A 75 1.36 -4.89 30.88
CA ASN A 75 1.46 -3.62 30.19
C ASN A 75 1.51 -3.84 28.68
N GLY A 76 1.08 -2.83 27.91
CA GLY A 76 1.02 -2.92 26.47
C GLY A 76 0.65 -1.59 25.84
N GLY A 77 0.34 -1.65 24.54
CA GLY A 77 0.02 -0.47 23.75
C GLY A 77 1.25 0.23 23.17
N SER A 78 0.99 1.15 22.23
CA SER A 78 1.99 1.99 21.59
C SER A 78 1.45 3.41 21.45
N VAL A 79 2.27 4.40 21.69
CA VAL A 79 1.93 5.83 21.54
C VAL A 79 1.99 6.28 20.08
N ALA A 80 2.67 5.53 19.23
CA ALA A 80 2.80 5.80 17.81
C ALA A 80 2.69 4.50 17.01
N THR A 81 2.11 4.58 15.83
CA THR A 81 1.93 3.45 14.94
C THR A 81 2.40 3.81 13.54
N THR A 82 3.13 2.91 12.92
CA THR A 82 3.47 2.98 11.49
C THR A 82 2.53 2.07 10.73
N LEU A 83 1.87 2.59 9.70
CA LEU A 83 1.04 1.76 8.83
C LEU A 83 1.95 0.89 7.95
N SER A 84 1.71 -0.39 7.99
CA SER A 84 2.29 -1.38 7.07
C SER A 84 1.28 -1.75 5.99
N GLY A 85 1.73 -2.41 4.93
CA GLY A 85 0.84 -2.89 3.87
C GLY A 85 -0.29 -3.81 4.38
N GLN A 86 -0.10 -4.50 5.51
CA GLN A 86 -1.12 -5.34 6.13
C GLN A 86 -2.22 -4.56 6.85
N ASN A 87 -1.94 -3.31 7.22
CA ASN A 87 -2.86 -2.44 7.95
C ASN A 87 -3.66 -1.52 7.01
N LEU A 88 -3.40 -1.60 5.70
CA LEU A 88 -4.11 -0.83 4.70
C LEU A 88 -5.17 -1.71 4.03
N PRO A 89 -6.36 -1.16 3.75
CA PRO A 89 -7.34 -1.85 2.91
C PRO A 89 -6.73 -2.22 1.56
N ALA A 90 -7.24 -3.27 0.91
CA ALA A 90 -6.86 -3.60 -0.45
C ALA A 90 -7.13 -2.41 -1.37
N HIS A 91 -6.10 -1.94 -2.06
CA HIS A 91 -6.17 -0.80 -2.98
C HIS A 91 -5.23 -1.03 -4.16
N ASN A 92 -5.52 -0.37 -5.28
CA ASN A 92 -4.73 -0.45 -6.50
C ASN A 92 -4.05 0.90 -6.76
N HIS A 93 -2.83 0.84 -7.28
CA HIS A 93 -2.13 2.02 -7.77
C HIS A 93 -2.24 2.07 -9.29
N GLY A 94 -2.47 3.25 -9.84
CA GLY A 94 -2.31 3.48 -11.27
C GLY A 94 -0.83 3.29 -11.65
N ALA A 95 -0.59 2.49 -12.69
CA ALA A 95 0.72 2.32 -13.26
C ALA A 95 0.76 2.97 -14.64
N THR A 96 1.81 3.73 -14.92
CA THR A 96 2.04 4.30 -16.24
C THR A 96 3.14 3.50 -16.93
N PHE A 97 2.81 2.94 -18.08
CA PHE A 97 3.80 2.30 -18.94
C PHE A 97 4.48 3.36 -19.78
N ILE A 98 5.80 3.47 -19.68
CA ILE A 98 6.63 4.34 -20.52
C ILE A 98 7.32 3.42 -21.51
N PRO A 99 6.88 3.41 -22.78
CA PRO A 99 7.48 2.56 -23.80
C PRO A 99 8.87 3.06 -24.19
N THR A 100 9.79 2.15 -24.33
CA THR A 100 11.07 2.41 -25.01
C THR A 100 10.94 2.03 -26.46
N MET A 101 11.11 3.00 -27.34
CA MET A 101 11.08 2.79 -28.79
C MET A 101 12.49 2.44 -29.28
N GLY A 102 12.57 1.42 -30.07
CA GLY A 102 13.81 1.00 -30.74
C GLY A 102 13.59 0.73 -32.21
N GLN A 103 14.66 0.80 -32.97
CA GLN A 103 14.63 0.43 -34.37
C GLN A 103 14.84 -1.08 -34.49
N GLN A 104 13.90 -1.75 -35.14
CA GLN A 104 14.07 -3.13 -35.59
C GLN A 104 14.36 -3.14 -37.06
N VAL A 105 15.41 -3.83 -37.43
CA VAL A 105 15.82 -4.01 -38.82
C VAL A 105 15.41 -5.41 -39.25
N VAL A 106 14.45 -5.49 -40.13
CA VAL A 106 14.09 -6.73 -40.82
C VAL A 106 14.84 -6.80 -42.13
N SER A 107 15.82 -7.69 -42.19
CA SER A 107 16.54 -7.95 -43.44
C SER A 107 15.83 -9.05 -44.23
N ILE A 108 15.44 -8.71 -45.43
CA ILE A 108 14.90 -9.70 -46.38
C ILE A 108 16.08 -10.19 -47.21
N PRO A 109 16.46 -11.47 -47.12
CA PRO A 109 17.58 -11.99 -47.86
C PRO A 109 17.26 -11.92 -49.37
N ALA A 110 18.29 -11.67 -50.16
CA ALA A 110 18.16 -11.73 -51.61
C ALA A 110 17.72 -13.13 -52.05
N THR A 111 16.64 -13.22 -52.77
CA THR A 111 16.21 -14.46 -53.39
C THR A 111 16.35 -14.35 -54.91
N THR A 112 16.91 -15.40 -55.52
CA THR A 112 16.94 -15.53 -56.98
C THR A 112 15.53 -15.88 -57.51
N GLY A 113 14.78 -14.87 -57.92
CA GLY A 113 13.41 -15.06 -58.41
C GLY A 113 12.54 -13.83 -58.10
N ASN A 114 11.51 -13.60 -58.87
CA ASN A 114 10.58 -12.44 -58.75
C ASN A 114 10.00 -12.33 -57.34
N LEU A 115 10.61 -11.51 -56.50
CA LEU A 115 10.05 -11.18 -55.21
C LEU A 115 9.14 -9.96 -55.37
N GLY A 116 7.87 -10.19 -55.59
CA GLY A 116 6.87 -9.13 -55.51
C GLY A 116 6.44 -8.97 -54.05
N VAL A 117 6.86 -7.92 -53.36
CA VAL A 117 6.26 -7.54 -52.08
C VAL A 117 5.05 -6.68 -52.37
N GLY A 118 3.89 -7.31 -52.50
CA GLY A 118 2.64 -6.58 -52.55
C GLY A 118 2.19 -6.18 -51.13
N VAL A 119 2.32 -4.94 -50.78
CA VAL A 119 1.63 -4.40 -49.60
C VAL A 119 0.27 -3.92 -50.08
N THR A 120 -0.77 -4.68 -49.81
CA THR A 120 -2.15 -4.28 -50.13
C THR A 120 -2.77 -3.75 -48.83
N ILE A 121 -2.93 -2.46 -48.74
CA ILE A 121 -3.76 -1.87 -47.71
C ILE A 121 -5.17 -1.72 -48.27
N ASN A 122 -6.06 -2.57 -47.84
CA ASN A 122 -7.44 -2.54 -48.29
C ASN A 122 -8.28 -1.66 -47.38
N ALA A 123 -9.01 -0.74 -47.95
CA ALA A 123 -10.13 -0.08 -47.34
C ALA A 123 -11.43 -0.73 -47.81
N THR A 124 -12.40 -0.80 -46.95
CA THR A 124 -13.75 -1.25 -47.32
C THR A 124 -14.67 -0.06 -47.54
N GLY A 125 -15.61 -0.16 -48.48
CA GLY A 125 -16.67 0.83 -48.67
C GLY A 125 -17.71 0.81 -47.52
N ASN A 126 -17.59 -0.12 -46.57
CA ASN A 126 -18.48 -0.17 -45.43
C ASN A 126 -18.17 0.96 -44.42
N ALA A 127 -19.22 1.48 -43.80
CA ALA A 127 -19.08 2.46 -42.75
C ALA A 127 -18.25 1.89 -41.60
N GLY A 128 -17.32 2.69 -41.09
CA GLY A 128 -16.55 2.36 -39.89
C GLY A 128 -17.47 2.26 -38.67
N THR A 129 -17.29 1.25 -37.86
CA THR A 129 -18.09 1.00 -36.67
C THR A 129 -17.27 1.02 -35.39
N LYS A 130 -15.95 1.13 -35.50
CA LYS A 130 -15.02 1.14 -34.40
C LYS A 130 -13.99 2.27 -34.55
N ALA A 131 -13.63 2.90 -33.41
CA ALA A 131 -12.60 3.94 -33.37
C ALA A 131 -11.18 3.35 -33.26
N THR A 132 -11.05 2.09 -32.82
CA THR A 132 -9.77 1.40 -32.65
C THR A 132 -9.85 0.01 -33.34
N PRO A 133 -8.72 -0.53 -33.84
CA PRO A 133 -8.71 -1.88 -34.42
C PRO A 133 -9.01 -2.92 -33.33
N GLN A 134 -9.84 -3.87 -33.66
CA GLN A 134 -10.21 -5.01 -32.82
C GLN A 134 -10.27 -6.29 -33.65
N THR A 135 -10.27 -7.43 -33.00
CA THR A 135 -10.46 -8.73 -33.69
C THR A 135 -11.74 -8.71 -34.53
N GLY A 136 -11.62 -8.94 -35.83
CA GLY A 136 -12.73 -8.89 -36.81
C GLY A 136 -13.08 -7.48 -37.30
N PHE A 137 -12.39 -6.41 -36.81
CA PHE A 137 -12.57 -5.03 -37.26
C PHE A 137 -11.19 -4.36 -37.43
N ASN A 138 -10.42 -4.83 -38.41
CA ASN A 138 -9.03 -4.47 -38.62
C ASN A 138 -8.75 -3.85 -39.99
N GLN A 139 -9.78 -3.54 -40.76
CA GLN A 139 -9.65 -2.83 -42.02
C GLN A 139 -10.10 -1.38 -41.88
N LEU A 140 -9.45 -0.50 -42.66
CA LEU A 140 -9.89 0.87 -42.76
C LEU A 140 -11.24 0.92 -43.46
N GLY A 141 -12.22 1.51 -42.84
CA GLY A 141 -13.55 1.70 -43.39
C GLY A 141 -13.79 3.13 -43.84
N GLN A 142 -14.92 3.37 -44.50
CA GLN A 142 -15.40 4.71 -44.79
C GLN A 142 -15.66 5.43 -43.44
N VAL A 143 -15.22 6.66 -43.35
CA VAL A 143 -15.52 7.50 -42.19
C VAL A 143 -17.02 7.70 -42.06
N SER A 144 -17.60 7.19 -40.98
CA SER A 144 -19.01 7.33 -40.68
C SER A 144 -19.17 8.22 -39.46
N THR A 145 -19.87 9.32 -39.64
CA THR A 145 -20.40 10.08 -38.50
C THR A 145 -21.71 9.41 -38.10
N GLY A 146 -21.65 8.57 -37.06
CA GLY A 146 -22.86 7.89 -36.53
C GLY A 146 -23.95 8.90 -36.19
N THR A 147 -25.15 8.69 -36.70
CA THR A 147 -26.34 9.46 -36.27
C THR A 147 -26.65 9.13 -34.81
N GLY A 148 -26.37 10.06 -33.90
CA GLY A 148 -26.81 9.96 -32.51
C GLY A 148 -25.76 10.08 -31.40
N ALA A 149 -24.50 10.31 -31.68
CA ALA A 149 -23.50 10.54 -30.65
C ALA A 149 -23.02 12.01 -30.63
N PRO A 150 -22.94 12.66 -29.47
CA PRO A 150 -22.30 13.96 -29.37
C PRO A 150 -20.78 13.76 -29.41
N SER A 151 -20.15 14.31 -30.45
CA SER A 151 -18.71 14.43 -30.62
C SER A 151 -18.03 13.50 -31.62
N PRO A 152 -17.04 14.02 -32.34
CA PRO A 152 -16.55 13.40 -33.58
C PRO A 152 -15.51 12.32 -33.32
N SER A 153 -15.92 11.19 -32.88
CA SER A 153 -15.08 9.99 -32.98
C SER A 153 -15.27 9.44 -34.40
N ALA A 154 -14.34 9.74 -35.29
CA ALA A 154 -14.33 9.12 -36.62
C ALA A 154 -14.17 7.59 -36.42
N LEU A 155 -15.19 6.84 -36.80
CA LEU A 155 -15.16 5.37 -36.81
C LEU A 155 -14.45 4.93 -38.05
N LEU A 156 -13.20 4.45 -37.92
CA LEU A 156 -12.30 4.16 -39.07
C LEU A 156 -12.18 2.68 -39.38
N TYR A 157 -12.56 1.80 -38.44
CA TYR A 157 -12.35 0.37 -38.58
C TYR A 157 -13.66 -0.38 -38.82
N ALA A 158 -13.65 -1.26 -39.79
CA ALA A 158 -14.80 -2.08 -40.15
C ALA A 158 -14.42 -3.57 -40.20
N ALA A 159 -15.43 -4.42 -40.18
CA ALA A 159 -15.24 -5.84 -40.46
C ALA A 159 -14.82 -6.01 -41.91
N PRO A 160 -13.98 -7.02 -42.25
CA PRO A 160 -13.54 -7.30 -43.62
C PRO A 160 -14.67 -7.90 -44.46
N ALA A 161 -15.69 -7.11 -44.76
CA ALA A 161 -16.84 -7.50 -45.57
C ALA A 161 -17.16 -6.39 -46.56
N GLY A 162 -17.68 -6.74 -47.70
CA GLY A 162 -18.03 -5.81 -48.77
C GLY A 162 -16.93 -5.65 -49.83
N THR A 163 -17.19 -4.77 -50.79
CA THR A 163 -16.25 -4.48 -51.88
C THR A 163 -15.02 -3.77 -51.32
N GLN A 164 -13.86 -4.39 -51.50
CA GLN A 164 -12.60 -3.79 -51.08
C GLN A 164 -12.11 -2.82 -52.16
N VAL A 165 -11.74 -1.61 -51.72
CA VAL A 165 -11.21 -0.59 -52.61
C VAL A 165 -9.76 -0.32 -52.22
N PRO A 166 -8.79 -0.46 -53.13
CA PRO A 166 -7.42 -0.09 -52.84
C PRO A 166 -7.31 1.39 -52.53
N LEU A 167 -6.60 1.76 -51.48
CA LEU A 167 -6.29 3.15 -51.16
C LEU A 167 -5.35 3.71 -52.24
N ALA A 168 -5.79 4.70 -52.98
CA ALA A 168 -4.95 5.38 -53.95
C ALA A 168 -3.82 6.11 -53.22
N GLY A 169 -2.58 5.84 -53.59
CA GLY A 169 -1.39 6.53 -53.05
C GLY A 169 -0.50 5.68 -52.11
N VAL A 170 -0.90 4.48 -51.76
CA VAL A 170 -0.03 3.54 -51.06
C VAL A 170 0.26 2.35 -51.96
N SER A 171 1.16 2.53 -52.87
CA SER A 171 1.74 1.45 -53.64
C SER A 171 3.22 1.36 -53.35
N ALA A 172 3.64 0.37 -52.57
CA ALA A 172 5.04 -0.01 -52.49
C ALA A 172 5.26 -1.14 -53.54
N SER A 173 5.59 -0.77 -54.74
CA SER A 173 6.08 -1.74 -55.71
C SER A 173 7.60 -1.75 -55.70
N LEU A 174 8.19 -2.84 -55.25
CA LEU A 174 9.60 -3.12 -55.55
C LEU A 174 9.68 -3.69 -56.96
N THR A 175 9.88 -2.84 -57.94
CA THR A 175 10.25 -3.25 -59.27
C THR A 175 11.77 -3.30 -59.33
N GLY A 176 12.35 -4.48 -59.21
CA GLY A 176 13.79 -4.73 -59.38
C GLY A 176 13.97 -5.97 -60.21
N THR A 177 14.85 -5.94 -61.21
CA THR A 177 15.35 -7.08 -61.95
C THR A 177 16.00 -8.08 -61.00
N ALA A 178 15.72 -9.36 -61.20
CA ALA A 178 16.29 -10.44 -60.41
C ALA A 178 17.83 -10.33 -60.36
N GLY A 179 18.36 -10.22 -59.13
CA GLY A 179 19.78 -10.44 -58.91
C GLY A 179 20.56 -9.41 -58.14
N SER A 180 20.00 -8.39 -57.53
CA SER A 180 20.84 -7.47 -56.73
C SER A 180 20.10 -6.88 -55.54
N GLY A 181 20.55 -7.29 -54.39
CA GLY A 181 20.40 -6.51 -53.14
C GLY A 181 19.38 -7.10 -52.15
N ALA A 182 19.87 -7.35 -50.92
CA ALA A 182 19.02 -7.51 -49.77
C ALA A 182 18.29 -6.20 -49.47
N ALA A 183 17.01 -6.27 -49.18
CA ALA A 183 16.24 -5.12 -48.74
C ALA A 183 16.18 -5.13 -47.19
N THR A 184 16.43 -3.98 -46.59
CA THR A 184 16.29 -3.79 -45.17
C THR A 184 15.14 -2.82 -44.88
N VAL A 185 14.20 -3.25 -44.08
CA VAL A 185 13.13 -2.40 -43.56
C VAL A 185 13.40 -2.10 -42.10
N THR A 186 13.57 -0.82 -41.79
CA THR A 186 13.73 -0.38 -40.43
C THR A 186 12.38 0.12 -39.92
N ILE A 187 11.89 -0.50 -38.88
CA ILE A 187 10.64 -0.13 -38.24
C ILE A 187 10.92 0.35 -36.81
N ASN A 188 10.24 1.39 -36.37
CA ASN A 188 10.22 1.77 -34.97
C ASN A 188 9.24 0.87 -34.23
N ALA A 189 9.73 0.08 -33.31
CA ALA A 189 8.93 -0.82 -32.53
C ALA A 189 9.13 -0.55 -31.04
N VAL A 190 8.16 -0.90 -30.24
CA VAL A 190 8.34 -0.94 -28.79
C VAL A 190 9.25 -2.11 -28.46
N THR A 191 10.49 -1.83 -28.11
CA THR A 191 11.52 -2.83 -27.79
C THR A 191 11.60 -3.15 -26.30
N GLY A 192 10.93 -2.36 -25.50
CA GLY A 192 10.88 -2.51 -24.05
C GLY A 192 10.04 -1.42 -23.43
N GLY A 193 10.11 -1.31 -22.14
CA GLY A 193 9.44 -0.24 -21.41
C GLY A 193 9.57 -0.46 -19.92
N THR A 194 9.36 0.60 -19.17
CA THR A 194 9.31 0.55 -17.72
C THR A 194 7.91 0.85 -17.23
N VAL A 195 7.46 0.08 -16.25
CA VAL A 195 6.24 0.38 -15.52
C VAL A 195 6.66 1.17 -14.28
N VAL A 196 6.19 2.40 -14.20
CA VAL A 196 6.46 3.26 -13.04
C VAL A 196 5.22 3.30 -12.18
N THR A 197 5.34 2.79 -10.96
CA THR A 197 4.35 3.00 -9.89
C THR A 197 4.92 4.04 -8.94
N GLY A 198 4.14 5.07 -8.64
CA GLY A 198 4.55 6.04 -7.63
C GLY A 198 4.67 5.40 -6.24
N PRO A 199 5.55 5.94 -5.37
CA PRO A 199 5.62 5.47 -4.00
C PRO A 199 4.29 5.73 -3.28
N ALA A 200 3.80 4.71 -2.55
CA ALA A 200 2.61 4.82 -1.73
C ALA A 200 3.01 5.10 -0.28
N GLY A 201 2.71 6.31 0.19
CA GLY A 201 2.97 6.72 1.57
C GLY A 201 4.44 6.93 1.91
N SER A 202 4.70 7.53 3.06
CA SER A 202 6.06 7.83 3.54
C SER A 202 6.56 6.82 4.59
N GLY A 203 5.71 5.90 5.07
CA GLY A 203 6.07 5.01 6.17
C GLY A 203 6.33 5.74 7.51
N THR A 204 5.90 7.00 7.62
CA THR A 204 6.09 7.79 8.82
C THR A 204 5.12 7.36 9.92
N ALA A 205 5.64 7.18 11.13
CA ALA A 205 4.80 6.89 12.29
C ALA A 205 3.91 8.10 12.62
N PHE A 206 2.64 7.84 12.92
CA PHE A 206 1.71 8.85 13.42
C PHE A 206 1.32 8.53 14.87
N SER A 207 0.98 9.58 15.62
CA SER A 207 0.53 9.44 16.99
C SER A 207 -0.84 8.79 17.06
N ASN A 208 -0.94 7.77 17.89
CA ASN A 208 -2.17 7.04 18.20
C ASN A 208 -2.78 7.50 19.54
N MET A 209 -2.12 8.48 20.20
CA MET A 209 -2.58 9.03 21.47
C MET A 209 -3.81 9.91 21.27
N GLN A 210 -4.88 9.59 22.00
CA GLN A 210 -6.02 10.50 22.17
C GLN A 210 -5.61 11.76 22.93
N PRO A 211 -6.36 12.87 22.84
CA PRO A 211 -6.14 14.03 23.72
C PRO A 211 -6.12 13.59 25.17
N TYR A 212 -5.13 14.01 25.93
CA TYR A 212 -4.94 13.62 27.33
C TYR A 212 -4.54 14.80 28.21
N LEU A 213 -4.81 14.67 29.49
CA LEU A 213 -4.29 15.52 30.54
C LEU A 213 -3.45 14.64 31.48
N ALA A 214 -2.17 14.96 31.63
CA ALA A 214 -1.27 14.22 32.49
C ALA A 214 -1.48 14.60 33.96
N LEU A 215 -1.74 13.60 34.80
CA LEU A 215 -1.81 13.70 36.26
C LEU A 215 -0.84 12.69 36.85
N SER A 216 -0.38 12.98 38.08
CA SER A 216 0.47 12.03 38.79
C SER A 216 -0.38 10.96 39.50
N PHE A 217 0.17 9.75 39.56
CA PHE A 217 -0.41 8.66 40.34
C PHE A 217 0.48 8.42 41.57
N VAL A 218 -0.13 8.32 42.75
CA VAL A 218 0.56 8.01 43.98
C VAL A 218 -0.04 6.74 44.60
N ILE A 219 0.79 5.92 45.22
CA ILE A 219 0.40 4.72 45.95
C ILE A 219 0.66 4.92 47.45
N ALA A 220 -0.28 4.49 48.28
CA ALA A 220 -0.12 4.51 49.74
C ALA A 220 0.87 3.41 50.18
N MET A 221 2.02 3.84 50.75
CA MET A 221 3.09 2.95 51.20
C MET A 221 2.83 2.42 52.62
N ASN A 222 2.03 3.15 53.40
CA ASN A 222 1.61 2.80 54.75
C ASN A 222 0.12 3.06 54.92
N GLY A 223 -0.53 2.32 55.79
CA GLY A 223 -1.96 2.48 56.07
C GLY A 223 -2.60 1.21 56.61
N LEU A 224 -3.90 1.26 56.77
CA LEU A 224 -4.69 0.10 57.19
C LEU A 224 -4.61 -1.01 56.16
N TYR A 225 -4.26 -2.23 56.62
CA TYR A 225 -4.22 -3.41 55.76
C TYR A 225 -5.64 -3.78 55.34
N PRO A 226 -5.90 -4.06 54.04
CA PRO A 226 -7.21 -4.46 53.59
C PRO A 226 -7.54 -5.90 54.08
N ASP A 227 -8.70 -6.06 54.65
CA ASP A 227 -9.21 -7.37 55.03
C ASP A 227 -9.55 -8.18 53.75
N ARG A 228 -9.16 -9.41 53.75
CA ARG A 228 -9.65 -10.36 52.74
C ARG A 228 -10.97 -10.97 53.21
N PRO A 229 -11.99 -11.02 52.34
CA PRO A 229 -13.23 -11.73 52.64
C PRO A 229 -13.00 -13.24 52.79
#